data_a403d0a469ee548922f95269238db44b
#
_entry.id   a403d0a469ee548922f95269238db44b
#
_cell.length_a   1.000
_cell.length_b   1.000
_cell.length_c   1.000
_cell.angle_alpha   90.00
_cell.angle_beta   90.00
_cell.angle_gamma   90.00
#
_symmetry.space_group_name_H-M   'P 1'
#
loop_
_entity.id
_entity.type
_entity.pdbx_description
1 polymer ?
#
loop_
_entity_poly.entity_id
_entity_poly.type
_entity_poly.pdbx_seq_one_letter_code
_entity_poly.pdbx_strand_id
1 'polypeptide(L)'
;MFGALKQYVFSGVSRHYKDETNRRIMVVNLFAAVGMSITFLLGSRAFIDGEYSLSTTLFTASVVFAISQRLQVRFASAKARTWSITLLIICLMVLTLLLLITGGKDNTGPLWIYLVPPVTMFFAGFVRGLIALIAYTLVSAIVLFAFNDASFVANYTYAFKTRLLYSFLTVSFLSAFYEYSRQKSYDTALYLSEQFERQAKHDHLTQLLNRRGAQQCLEREYARMLRSKRKFSVAIADIDRFKSINDTLGHEQGDEVLRQISKVFSSRLRGQDILARWGGEEFMFIFTDTDEAGAVNALENIRDILNNAPLNINGSEIHVTSSFGVSEVNPDIDISCAVRRADQALYYAKDNGRDFVCEFSSLSSPSFSGN
;
A
#
# COMPACT_ATOMS: atom_id res chain seq x y z
N MET A 1 -10.39 13.00 32.83
CA MET A 1 -9.02 12.47 32.60
C MET A 1 -8.92 11.67 31.29
N PHE A 2 -9.73 10.66 31.06
CA PHE A 2 -9.71 9.86 29.80
C PHE A 2 -9.91 10.68 28.53
N GLY A 3 -10.75 11.72 28.52
CA GLY A 3 -10.98 12.57 27.34
C GLY A 3 -9.76 13.38 26.91
N ALA A 4 -9.03 13.97 27.86
CA ALA A 4 -7.84 14.77 27.60
C ALA A 4 -6.67 13.88 27.08
N LEU A 5 -6.48 12.69 27.63
CA LEU A 5 -5.48 11.73 27.16
C LEU A 5 -5.79 11.27 25.73
N LYS A 6 -7.06 10.96 25.45
CA LYS A 6 -7.51 10.60 24.10
C LYS A 6 -7.24 11.74 23.11
N GLN A 7 -7.60 12.96 23.45
CA GLN A 7 -7.34 14.14 22.62
C GLN A 7 -5.84 14.35 22.37
N TYR A 8 -5.01 14.17 23.38
CA TYR A 8 -3.54 14.27 23.26
C TYR A 8 -2.98 13.19 22.33
N VAL A 9 -3.37 11.92 22.52
CA VAL A 9 -2.88 10.79 21.71
C VAL A 9 -3.26 10.94 20.25
N PHE A 10 -4.49 11.43 19.96
CA PHE A 10 -4.97 11.61 18.59
C PHE A 10 -4.59 12.97 17.99
N SER A 11 -3.83 13.81 18.68
CA SER A 11 -3.38 15.09 18.13
C SER A 11 -2.45 14.90 16.93
N GLY A 12 -2.70 15.63 15.84
CA GLY A 12 -1.93 15.51 14.59
C GLY A 12 -2.36 14.37 13.65
N VAL A 13 -3.34 13.55 14.04
CA VAL A 13 -3.97 12.54 13.15
C VAL A 13 -4.85 13.24 12.13
N SER A 14 -4.79 12.82 10.86
CA SER A 14 -5.57 13.39 9.76
C SER A 14 -6.13 12.30 8.85
N ARG A 15 -7.34 12.53 8.31
CA ARG A 15 -7.96 11.66 7.30
C ARG A 15 -7.18 11.63 5.97
N HIS A 16 -6.30 12.63 5.73
CA HIS A 16 -5.45 12.72 4.54
C HIS A 16 -4.19 11.86 4.63
N TYR A 17 -3.86 11.32 5.80
CA TYR A 17 -2.70 10.44 5.97
C TYR A 17 -3.10 8.97 5.82
N LYS A 18 -2.15 8.15 5.33
CA LYS A 18 -2.29 6.69 5.35
C LYS A 18 -2.44 6.22 6.81
N ASP A 19 -3.18 5.15 7.04
CA ASP A 19 -3.44 4.58 8.37
C ASP A 19 -2.14 4.29 9.15
N GLU A 20 -1.11 3.83 8.45
CA GLU A 20 0.21 3.60 9.05
C GLU A 20 0.84 4.89 9.61
N THR A 21 0.72 6.02 8.90
CA THR A 21 1.23 7.31 9.35
C THR A 21 0.48 7.78 10.60
N ASN A 22 -0.84 7.65 10.60
CA ASN A 22 -1.68 7.98 11.75
C ASN A 22 -1.35 7.13 12.97
N ARG A 23 -1.15 5.83 12.78
CA ARG A 23 -0.75 4.90 13.84
C ARG A 23 0.60 5.28 14.44
N ARG A 24 1.60 5.63 13.61
CA ARG A 24 2.91 6.10 14.08
C ARG A 24 2.80 7.39 14.91
N ILE A 25 1.99 8.37 14.47
CA ILE A 25 1.74 9.61 15.21
C ILE A 25 1.15 9.30 16.60
N MET A 26 0.11 8.45 16.66
CA MET A 26 -0.51 8.07 17.93
C MET A 26 0.46 7.40 18.91
N VAL A 27 1.30 6.49 18.41
CA VAL A 27 2.26 5.78 19.24
C VAL A 27 3.35 6.73 19.78
N VAL A 28 3.87 7.65 18.95
CA VAL A 28 4.83 8.67 19.40
C VAL A 28 4.21 9.57 20.46
N ASN A 29 2.96 10.03 20.26
CA ASN A 29 2.25 10.84 21.24
C ASN A 29 2.06 10.09 22.56
N LEU A 30 1.64 8.83 22.51
CA LEU A 30 1.46 7.99 23.70
C LEU A 30 2.79 7.82 24.45
N PHE A 31 3.86 7.48 23.74
CA PHE A 31 5.18 7.29 24.33
C PHE A 31 5.71 8.58 24.94
N ALA A 32 5.56 9.70 24.24
CA ALA A 32 5.95 11.03 24.77
C ALA A 32 5.14 11.39 26.03
N ALA A 33 3.82 11.10 26.04
CA ALA A 33 2.99 11.33 27.22
C ALA A 33 3.45 10.51 28.44
N VAL A 34 3.71 9.22 28.23
CA VAL A 34 4.18 8.32 29.30
C VAL A 34 5.56 8.75 29.78
N GLY A 35 6.51 9.01 28.86
CA GLY A 35 7.85 9.50 29.19
C GLY A 35 7.83 10.81 29.98
N MET A 36 7.05 11.78 29.50
CA MET A 36 6.86 13.07 30.17
C MET A 36 6.29 12.89 31.60
N SER A 37 5.24 12.06 31.74
CA SER A 37 4.57 11.85 33.01
C SER A 37 5.49 11.17 34.02
N ILE A 38 6.19 10.12 33.63
CA ILE A 38 7.10 9.36 34.50
C ILE A 38 8.28 10.24 34.91
N THR A 39 8.93 10.93 33.97
CA THR A 39 10.08 11.76 34.25
C THR A 39 9.70 12.96 35.12
N PHE A 40 8.50 13.53 34.91
CA PHE A 40 7.97 14.60 35.77
C PHE A 40 7.72 14.14 37.21
N LEU A 41 7.04 12.99 37.38
CA LEU A 41 6.75 12.44 38.72
C LEU A 41 8.02 12.07 39.47
N LEU A 42 8.96 11.39 38.82
CA LEU A 42 10.25 11.02 39.43
C LEU A 42 11.10 12.26 39.70
N GLY A 43 11.09 13.26 38.84
CA GLY A 43 11.77 14.53 39.04
C GLY A 43 11.22 15.31 40.24
N SER A 44 9.89 15.33 40.40
CA SER A 44 9.23 15.94 41.57
C SER A 44 9.59 15.21 42.85
N ARG A 45 9.65 13.88 42.82
CA ARG A 45 10.09 13.09 43.98
C ARG A 45 11.54 13.36 44.36
N ALA A 46 12.45 13.36 43.36
CA ALA A 46 13.86 13.67 43.58
C ALA A 46 14.06 15.10 44.15
N PHE A 47 13.24 16.07 43.71
CA PHE A 47 13.24 17.42 44.25
C PHE A 47 12.87 17.46 45.74
N ILE A 48 11.81 16.73 46.13
CA ILE A 48 11.38 16.64 47.53
C ILE A 48 12.46 15.96 48.40
N ASP A 49 13.13 14.95 47.85
CA ASP A 49 14.20 14.22 48.56
C ASP A 49 15.51 15.00 48.60
N GLY A 50 15.60 16.23 48.01
CA GLY A 50 16.80 17.09 48.03
C GLY A 50 17.83 16.74 46.93
N GLU A 51 17.53 15.81 46.03
CA GLU A 51 18.41 15.37 44.93
C GLU A 51 18.27 16.28 43.71
N TYR A 52 18.72 17.52 43.79
CA TYR A 52 18.50 18.56 42.80
C TYR A 52 19.10 18.24 41.41
N SER A 53 20.25 17.57 41.36
CA SER A 53 20.90 17.17 40.10
C SER A 53 20.05 16.16 39.33
N LEU A 54 19.56 15.12 40.02
CA LEU A 54 18.66 14.11 39.41
C LEU A 54 17.34 14.73 39.01
N SER A 55 16.76 15.58 39.88
CA SER A 55 15.53 16.30 39.62
C SER A 55 15.63 17.15 38.34
N THR A 56 16.68 17.93 38.19
CA THR A 56 16.92 18.78 37.01
C THR A 56 17.04 17.93 35.72
N THR A 57 17.77 16.82 35.79
CA THR A 57 17.93 15.90 34.67
C THR A 57 16.56 15.33 34.21
N LEU A 58 15.73 14.90 35.16
CA LEU A 58 14.43 14.32 34.88
C LEU A 58 13.43 15.37 34.35
N PHE A 59 13.41 16.58 34.88
CA PHE A 59 12.58 17.67 34.37
C PHE A 59 13.01 18.08 32.94
N THR A 60 14.31 18.15 32.68
CA THR A 60 14.83 18.44 31.35
C THR A 60 14.34 17.37 30.32
N ALA A 61 14.43 16.10 30.67
CA ALA A 61 13.91 15.02 29.84
C ALA A 61 12.41 15.16 29.62
N SER A 62 11.62 15.49 30.64
CA SER A 62 10.18 15.73 30.53
C SER A 62 9.86 16.84 29.52
N VAL A 63 10.61 17.95 29.56
CA VAL A 63 10.45 19.04 28.58
C VAL A 63 10.81 18.59 27.16
N VAL A 64 11.88 17.82 27.00
CA VAL A 64 12.28 17.29 25.67
C VAL A 64 11.22 16.36 25.09
N PHE A 65 10.61 15.48 25.89
CA PHE A 65 9.48 14.66 25.45
C PHE A 65 8.29 15.51 24.99
N ALA A 66 7.96 16.59 25.71
CA ALA A 66 6.90 17.52 25.33
C ALA A 66 7.22 18.25 24.01
N ILE A 67 8.47 18.70 23.84
CA ILE A 67 8.93 19.34 22.59
C ILE A 67 8.85 18.37 21.42
N SER A 68 9.30 17.11 21.59
CA SER A 68 9.22 16.07 20.58
C SER A 68 7.79 15.88 20.07
N GLN A 69 6.83 15.76 20.95
CA GLN A 69 5.41 15.64 20.60
C GLN A 69 4.89 16.89 19.85
N ARG A 70 5.16 18.09 20.39
CA ARG A 70 4.71 19.34 19.76
C ARG A 70 5.29 19.53 18.35
N LEU A 71 6.53 19.09 18.13
CA LEU A 71 7.21 19.21 16.84
C LEU A 71 6.43 18.49 15.73
N GLN A 72 6.01 17.24 15.94
CA GLN A 72 5.26 16.48 14.94
C GLN A 72 3.83 16.99 14.74
N VAL A 73 3.19 17.49 15.80
CA VAL A 73 1.79 17.99 15.71
C VAL A 73 1.74 19.34 15.01
N ARG A 74 2.65 20.29 15.37
CA ARG A 74 2.62 21.64 14.83
C ARG A 74 3.00 21.72 13.36
N PHE A 75 4.04 21.00 12.94
CA PHE A 75 4.58 21.11 11.59
C PHE A 75 4.02 20.08 10.60
N ALA A 76 3.33 19.05 11.06
CA ALA A 76 2.59 18.03 10.28
C ALA A 76 3.32 17.47 9.03
N SER A 77 4.66 17.64 8.94
CA SER A 77 5.48 17.23 7.81
C SER A 77 6.22 15.92 8.08
N ALA A 78 6.62 15.19 7.02
CA ALA A 78 7.42 13.97 7.15
C ALA A 78 8.76 14.23 7.86
N LYS A 79 9.41 15.36 7.55
CA LYS A 79 10.68 15.76 8.20
C LYS A 79 10.50 16.02 9.68
N ALA A 80 9.42 16.74 10.09
CA ALA A 80 9.15 17.01 11.50
C ALA A 80 8.88 15.74 12.29
N ARG A 81 8.16 14.76 11.70
CA ARG A 81 7.95 13.44 12.32
C ARG A 81 9.27 12.69 12.54
N THR A 82 10.15 12.70 11.54
CA THR A 82 11.48 12.07 11.67
C THR A 82 12.30 12.75 12.78
N TRP A 83 12.35 14.08 12.84
CA TRP A 83 13.04 14.82 13.88
C TRP A 83 12.45 14.58 15.27
N SER A 84 11.13 14.51 15.39
CA SER A 84 10.44 14.17 16.64
C SER A 84 10.89 12.80 17.17
N ILE A 85 10.87 11.77 16.33
CA ILE A 85 11.31 10.41 16.67
C ILE A 85 12.78 10.39 17.06
N THR A 86 13.64 11.04 16.29
CA THR A 86 15.08 11.10 16.57
C THR A 86 15.36 11.79 17.92
N LEU A 87 14.68 12.91 18.19
CA LEU A 87 14.81 13.64 19.45
C LEU A 87 14.37 12.77 20.64
N LEU A 88 13.27 12.03 20.49
CA LEU A 88 12.76 11.13 21.51
C LEU A 88 13.77 9.99 21.83
N ILE A 89 14.34 9.36 20.82
CA ILE A 89 15.33 8.29 20.98
C ILE A 89 16.61 8.83 21.64
N ILE A 90 17.13 9.96 21.15
CA ILE A 90 18.33 10.58 21.72
C ILE A 90 18.09 10.98 23.18
N CYS A 91 16.94 11.59 23.48
CA CYS A 91 16.58 11.95 24.85
C CYS A 91 16.56 10.72 25.77
N LEU A 92 15.95 9.63 25.34
CA LEU A 92 15.92 8.38 26.12
C LEU A 92 17.33 7.81 26.32
N MET A 93 18.16 7.75 25.26
CA MET A 93 19.54 7.26 25.35
C MET A 93 20.40 8.10 26.28
N VAL A 94 20.35 9.43 26.17
CA VAL A 94 21.10 10.34 27.02
C VAL A 94 20.61 10.24 28.45
N LEU A 95 19.31 10.26 28.70
CA LEU A 95 18.75 10.12 30.05
C LEU A 95 19.20 8.83 30.71
N THR A 96 19.07 7.68 30.02
CA THR A 96 19.45 6.39 30.61
C THR A 96 20.96 6.25 30.80
N LEU A 97 21.77 6.89 29.95
CA LEU A 97 23.22 6.96 30.11
C LEU A 97 23.60 7.83 31.34
N LEU A 98 22.93 8.97 31.53
CA LEU A 98 23.14 9.80 32.74
C LEU A 98 22.75 9.05 34.00
N LEU A 99 21.62 8.32 33.97
CA LEU A 99 21.21 7.47 35.09
C LEU A 99 22.19 6.31 35.36
N LEU A 100 22.82 5.78 34.30
CA LEU A 100 23.89 4.79 34.42
C LEU A 100 25.16 5.38 35.07
N ILE A 101 25.52 6.61 34.69
CA ILE A 101 26.70 7.32 35.26
C ILE A 101 26.47 7.69 36.71
N THR A 102 25.34 8.29 37.04
CA THR A 102 25.06 8.82 38.38
C THR A 102 24.57 7.76 39.36
N GLY A 103 24.14 6.58 38.87
CA GLY A 103 23.49 5.53 39.67
C GLY A 103 22.01 5.79 39.94
N GLY A 104 21.57 7.04 39.91
CA GLY A 104 20.23 7.40 40.33
C GLY A 104 20.00 7.13 41.82
N LYS A 105 18.77 7.12 42.27
CA LYS A 105 18.45 6.84 43.67
C LYS A 105 18.74 5.35 43.97
N ASP A 106 19.47 5.10 45.07
CA ASP A 106 19.81 3.75 45.55
C ASP A 106 20.47 2.84 44.50
N ASN A 107 21.23 3.41 43.56
CA ASN A 107 21.86 2.69 42.43
C ASN A 107 20.87 1.93 41.50
N THR A 108 19.59 2.34 41.44
CA THR A 108 18.57 1.73 40.57
C THR A 108 18.49 2.36 39.17
N GLY A 109 19.19 3.47 38.95
CA GLY A 109 19.25 4.16 37.65
C GLY A 109 19.61 3.28 36.46
N PRO A 110 20.57 2.34 36.57
CA PRO A 110 20.93 1.44 35.49
C PRO A 110 19.79 0.56 34.94
N LEU A 111 18.75 0.30 35.74
CA LEU A 111 17.60 -0.51 35.31
C LEU A 111 16.82 0.12 34.15
N TRP A 112 16.87 1.43 33.99
CA TRP A 112 16.18 2.13 32.91
C TRP A 112 16.79 1.89 31.52
N ILE A 113 18.02 1.36 31.45
CA ILE A 113 18.70 1.04 30.18
C ILE A 113 17.88 0.06 29.32
N TYR A 114 17.10 -0.83 29.95
CA TYR A 114 16.29 -1.83 29.26
C TYR A 114 15.14 -1.26 28.43
N LEU A 115 14.80 0.02 28.60
CA LEU A 115 13.83 0.70 27.72
C LEU A 115 14.45 1.07 26.36
N VAL A 116 15.77 1.22 26.27
CA VAL A 116 16.44 1.68 25.06
C VAL A 116 16.27 0.71 23.89
N PRO A 117 16.52 -0.61 24.02
CA PRO A 117 16.44 -1.53 22.88
C PRO A 117 15.04 -1.59 22.23
N PRO A 118 13.95 -1.88 22.95
CA PRO A 118 12.64 -2.01 22.33
C PRO A 118 12.14 -0.69 21.73
N VAL A 119 12.39 0.44 22.41
CA VAL A 119 11.98 1.77 21.94
C VAL A 119 12.76 2.16 20.68
N THR A 120 14.07 1.98 20.67
CA THR A 120 14.92 2.32 19.54
C THR A 120 14.57 1.47 18.30
N MET A 121 14.43 0.16 18.48
CA MET A 121 14.05 -0.74 17.40
C MET A 121 12.68 -0.40 16.83
N PHE A 122 11.69 -0.18 17.69
CA PHE A 122 10.32 0.12 17.26
C PHE A 122 10.22 1.42 16.44
N PHE A 123 10.92 2.49 16.85
CA PHE A 123 10.80 3.80 16.22
C PHE A 123 11.78 4.02 15.06
N ALA A 124 13.03 3.55 15.17
CA ALA A 124 14.05 3.72 14.12
C ALA A 124 13.99 2.64 13.05
N GLY A 125 13.33 1.51 13.34
CA GLY A 125 13.33 0.31 12.49
C GLY A 125 14.62 -0.50 12.61
N PHE A 126 14.69 -1.65 11.93
CA PHE A 126 15.75 -2.63 12.12
C PHE A 126 17.16 -2.08 11.90
N VAL A 127 17.47 -1.55 10.70
CA VAL A 127 18.84 -1.15 10.34
C VAL A 127 19.33 0.04 11.18
N ARG A 128 18.55 1.13 11.22
CA ARG A 128 18.94 2.34 11.97
C ARG A 128 18.95 2.10 13.46
N GLY A 129 17.96 1.32 13.95
CA GLY A 129 17.88 0.93 15.34
C GLY A 129 19.06 0.08 15.78
N LEU A 130 19.49 -0.88 14.95
CA LEU A 130 20.65 -1.72 15.24
C LEU A 130 21.95 -0.91 15.34
N ILE A 131 22.18 0.01 14.40
CA ILE A 131 23.35 0.91 14.43
C ILE A 131 23.34 1.74 15.71
N ALA A 132 22.19 2.35 16.06
CA ALA A 132 22.06 3.15 17.26
C ALA A 132 22.28 2.33 18.55
N LEU A 133 21.77 1.09 18.60
CA LEU A 133 21.98 0.19 19.74
C LEU A 133 23.42 -0.27 19.87
N ILE A 134 24.11 -0.59 18.78
CA ILE A 134 25.53 -0.95 18.82
C ILE A 134 26.35 0.23 19.38
N ALA A 135 26.12 1.45 18.86
CA ALA A 135 26.81 2.64 19.34
C ALA A 135 26.52 2.89 20.83
N TYR A 136 25.25 2.79 21.26
CA TYR A 136 24.85 2.97 22.65
C TYR A 136 25.47 1.90 23.57
N THR A 137 25.50 0.63 23.13
CA THR A 137 26.12 -0.47 23.88
C THR A 137 27.61 -0.23 24.08
N LEU A 138 28.33 0.21 23.04
CA LEU A 138 29.76 0.52 23.13
C LEU A 138 30.01 1.66 24.09
N VAL A 139 29.24 2.75 24.03
CA VAL A 139 29.36 3.88 24.97
C VAL A 139 29.06 3.43 26.39
N SER A 140 28.02 2.67 26.63
CA SER A 140 27.66 2.15 27.96
C SER A 140 28.73 1.21 28.53
N ALA A 141 29.30 0.35 27.68
CA ALA A 141 30.42 -0.53 28.10
C ALA A 141 31.67 0.27 28.47
N ILE A 142 32.04 1.30 27.70
CA ILE A 142 33.15 2.18 28.00
C ILE A 142 32.92 2.88 29.36
N VAL A 143 31.71 3.43 29.59
CA VAL A 143 31.35 4.08 30.85
C VAL A 143 31.48 3.11 32.03
N LEU A 144 30.97 1.88 31.89
CA LEU A 144 30.99 0.90 32.99
C LEU A 144 32.39 0.33 33.30
N PHE A 145 33.27 0.18 32.30
CA PHE A 145 34.54 -0.56 32.52
C PHE A 145 35.78 0.31 32.41
N ALA A 146 35.80 1.36 31.58
CA ALA A 146 36.97 2.21 31.41
C ALA A 146 37.08 3.33 32.46
N PHE A 147 35.94 3.80 33.00
CA PHE A 147 35.90 4.90 33.99
C PHE A 147 35.59 4.40 35.41
N ASN A 148 36.12 3.23 35.76
CA ASN A 148 35.81 2.58 37.05
C ASN A 148 36.18 3.39 38.27
N ASP A 149 37.26 4.16 38.19
CA ASP A 149 37.82 4.95 39.34
C ASP A 149 37.49 6.45 39.22
N ALA A 150 36.65 6.82 38.24
CA ALA A 150 36.26 8.21 38.06
C ALA A 150 35.23 8.64 39.12
N SER A 151 35.47 9.74 39.79
CA SER A 151 34.61 10.28 40.87
C SER A 151 33.20 10.66 40.43
N PHE A 152 32.97 10.75 39.10
CA PHE A 152 31.68 11.10 38.55
C PHE A 152 30.84 9.86 38.15
N VAL A 153 31.40 8.63 38.24
CA VAL A 153 30.67 7.39 37.95
C VAL A 153 30.34 6.67 39.24
N ALA A 154 29.08 6.24 39.36
CA ALA A 154 28.63 5.48 40.54
C ALA A 154 29.41 4.15 40.67
N ASN A 155 29.72 3.79 41.89
CA ASN A 155 30.45 2.57 42.18
C ASN A 155 29.57 1.32 42.02
N TYR A 156 29.86 0.53 41.01
CA TYR A 156 29.21 -0.74 40.78
C TYR A 156 30.19 -1.90 40.93
N THR A 157 29.75 -3.00 41.54
CA THR A 157 30.56 -4.22 41.59
C THR A 157 30.78 -4.79 40.17
N TYR A 158 31.93 -5.44 39.98
CA TYR A 158 32.23 -6.09 38.68
C TYR A 158 31.12 -7.07 38.23
N ALA A 159 30.58 -7.84 39.19
CA ALA A 159 29.50 -8.76 38.97
C ALA A 159 28.19 -8.05 38.49
N PHE A 160 27.89 -6.85 39.04
CA PHE A 160 26.74 -6.07 38.57
C PHE A 160 26.95 -5.56 37.17
N LYS A 161 28.12 -5.01 36.82
CA LYS A 161 28.43 -4.46 35.49
C LYS A 161 28.32 -5.53 34.41
N THR A 162 28.88 -6.70 34.64
CA THR A 162 28.84 -7.83 33.70
C THR A 162 27.42 -8.37 33.50
N ARG A 163 26.65 -8.54 34.58
CA ARG A 163 25.26 -8.98 34.52
C ARG A 163 24.37 -7.97 33.79
N LEU A 164 24.56 -6.69 34.09
CA LEU A 164 23.81 -5.62 33.40
C LEU A 164 24.10 -5.62 31.91
N LEU A 165 25.37 -5.74 31.50
CA LEU A 165 25.75 -5.76 30.09
C LEU A 165 25.18 -7.01 29.37
N TYR A 166 25.30 -8.22 29.95
CA TYR A 166 24.79 -9.44 29.33
C TYR A 166 23.27 -9.43 29.22
N SER A 167 22.56 -9.00 30.24
CA SER A 167 21.10 -8.90 30.20
C SER A 167 20.63 -7.81 29.21
N PHE A 168 21.36 -6.68 29.13
CA PHE A 168 21.09 -5.65 28.13
C PHE A 168 21.31 -6.17 26.70
N LEU A 169 22.40 -6.90 26.45
CA LEU A 169 22.64 -7.53 25.15
C LEU A 169 21.54 -8.55 24.78
N THR A 170 21.08 -9.31 25.77
CA THR A 170 19.97 -10.26 25.57
C THR A 170 18.68 -9.53 25.16
N VAL A 171 18.31 -8.45 25.87
CA VAL A 171 17.12 -7.65 25.52
C VAL A 171 17.30 -6.96 24.17
N SER A 172 18.51 -6.49 23.86
CA SER A 172 18.82 -5.89 22.56
C SER A 172 18.66 -6.89 21.41
N PHE A 173 19.18 -8.10 21.60
CA PHE A 173 19.01 -9.20 20.62
C PHE A 173 17.54 -9.54 20.42
N LEU A 174 16.78 -9.73 21.51
CA LEU A 174 15.35 -10.05 21.42
C LEU A 174 14.57 -8.93 20.74
N SER A 175 14.86 -7.67 21.05
CA SER A 175 14.22 -6.51 20.41
C SER A 175 14.56 -6.42 18.92
N ALA A 176 15.81 -6.67 18.54
CA ALA A 176 16.24 -6.70 17.14
C ALA A 176 15.60 -7.86 16.38
N PHE A 177 15.57 -9.07 16.97
CA PHE A 177 14.94 -10.23 16.37
C PHE A 177 13.43 -10.04 16.20
N TYR A 178 12.77 -9.47 17.20
CA TYR A 178 11.34 -9.14 17.12
C TYR A 178 11.05 -8.16 15.97
N GLU A 179 11.82 -7.07 15.86
CA GLU A 179 11.63 -6.08 14.81
C GLU A 179 11.91 -6.65 13.41
N TYR A 180 12.96 -7.47 13.27
CA TYR A 180 13.24 -8.19 12.03
C TYR A 180 12.09 -9.10 11.63
N SER A 181 11.59 -9.91 12.56
CA SER A 181 10.48 -10.83 12.32
C SER A 181 9.18 -10.08 11.96
N ARG A 182 8.91 -8.99 12.67
CA ARG A 182 7.75 -8.12 12.42
C ARG A 182 7.80 -7.51 11.01
N GLN A 183 8.97 -6.99 10.60
CA GLN A 183 9.15 -6.40 9.29
C GLN A 183 8.96 -7.45 8.19
N LYS A 184 9.58 -8.61 8.33
CA LYS A 184 9.44 -9.71 7.37
C LYS A 184 7.99 -10.20 7.24
N SER A 185 7.28 -10.32 8.35
CA SER A 185 5.86 -10.70 8.33
C SER A 185 4.99 -9.66 7.62
N TYR A 186 5.27 -8.38 7.82
CA TYR A 186 4.57 -7.28 7.15
C TYR A 186 4.80 -7.29 5.64
N ASP A 187 6.05 -7.44 5.21
CA ASP A 187 6.42 -7.50 3.79
C ASP A 187 5.77 -8.71 3.09
N THR A 188 5.74 -9.86 3.78
CA THR A 188 5.06 -11.06 3.29
C THR A 188 3.54 -10.84 3.16
N ALA A 189 2.92 -10.20 4.15
CA ALA A 189 1.49 -9.89 4.10
C ALA A 189 1.13 -8.93 2.96
N LEU A 190 1.96 -7.92 2.69
CA LEU A 190 1.79 -7.03 1.54
C LEU A 190 1.91 -7.79 0.22
N TYR A 191 2.95 -8.60 0.08
CA TYR A 191 3.15 -9.41 -1.12
C TYR A 191 1.96 -10.33 -1.40
N LEU A 192 1.47 -11.03 -0.38
CA LEU A 192 0.29 -11.89 -0.51
C LEU A 192 -0.96 -11.08 -0.87
N SER A 193 -1.15 -9.92 -0.26
CA SER A 193 -2.27 -9.03 -0.58
C SER A 193 -2.25 -8.59 -2.04
N GLU A 194 -1.08 -8.22 -2.58
CA GLU A 194 -0.92 -7.86 -3.99
C GLU A 194 -1.18 -9.05 -4.92
N GLN A 195 -0.74 -10.25 -4.55
CA GLN A 195 -1.02 -11.47 -5.32
C GLN A 195 -2.52 -11.79 -5.35
N PHE A 196 -3.20 -11.72 -4.21
CA PHE A 196 -4.65 -11.89 -4.15
C PHE A 196 -5.40 -10.83 -4.97
N GLU A 197 -4.94 -9.58 -4.94
CA GLU A 197 -5.55 -8.51 -5.73
C GLU A 197 -5.38 -8.75 -7.24
N ARG A 198 -4.20 -9.22 -7.67
CA ARG A 198 -3.96 -9.63 -9.06
C ARG A 198 -4.88 -10.77 -9.48
N GLN A 199 -4.91 -11.85 -8.70
CA GLN A 199 -5.76 -13.01 -9.00
C GLN A 199 -7.25 -12.63 -9.03
N ALA A 200 -7.68 -11.72 -8.16
CA ALA A 200 -9.06 -11.24 -8.12
C ALA A 200 -9.45 -10.37 -9.33
N LYS A 201 -8.48 -9.80 -10.08
CA LYS A 201 -8.72 -8.85 -11.17
C LYS A 201 -8.36 -9.37 -12.55
N HIS A 202 -7.62 -10.48 -12.66
CA HIS A 202 -7.21 -11.04 -13.93
C HIS A 202 -7.88 -12.38 -14.21
N ASP A 203 -8.08 -12.66 -15.48
CA ASP A 203 -8.52 -13.97 -15.97
C ASP A 203 -7.33 -14.93 -16.04
N HIS A 204 -7.49 -16.12 -15.51
CA HIS A 204 -6.40 -17.10 -15.40
C HIS A 204 -5.94 -17.67 -16.74
N LEU A 205 -6.84 -17.72 -17.74
CA LEU A 205 -6.56 -18.29 -19.05
C LEU A 205 -5.84 -17.31 -19.96
N THR A 206 -6.37 -16.09 -20.06
CA THR A 206 -5.91 -15.07 -21.02
C THR A 206 -4.95 -14.06 -20.40
N GLN A 207 -4.84 -14.02 -19.07
CA GLN A 207 -4.07 -13.02 -18.29
C GLN A 207 -4.57 -11.57 -18.46
N LEU A 208 -5.63 -11.35 -19.22
CA LEU A 208 -6.30 -10.06 -19.32
C LEU A 208 -7.01 -9.73 -18.02
N LEU A 209 -7.48 -8.50 -17.87
CA LEU A 209 -8.41 -8.18 -16.80
C LEU A 209 -9.66 -9.08 -16.93
N ASN A 210 -10.17 -9.55 -15.80
CA ASN A 210 -11.46 -10.20 -15.74
C ASN A 210 -12.60 -9.16 -15.61
N ARG A 211 -13.83 -9.58 -15.55
CA ARG A 211 -15.01 -8.72 -15.42
C ARG A 211 -14.90 -7.76 -14.23
N ARG A 212 -14.37 -8.23 -13.09
CA ARG A 212 -14.18 -7.38 -11.90
C ARG A 212 -13.11 -6.30 -12.11
N GLY A 213 -12.01 -6.67 -12.77
CA GLY A 213 -10.95 -5.73 -13.14
C GLY A 213 -11.44 -4.68 -14.13
N ALA A 214 -12.19 -5.09 -15.15
CA ALA A 214 -12.84 -4.20 -16.14
C ALA A 214 -13.79 -3.21 -15.48
N GLN A 215 -14.64 -3.66 -14.55
CA GLN A 215 -15.59 -2.80 -13.85
C GLN A 215 -14.87 -1.68 -13.08
N GLN A 216 -13.80 -1.99 -12.37
CA GLN A 216 -12.99 -0.97 -11.68
C GLN A 216 -12.34 0.03 -12.62
N CYS A 217 -11.92 -0.43 -13.82
CA CYS A 217 -11.38 0.46 -14.85
C CYS A 217 -12.44 1.38 -15.41
N LEU A 218 -13.65 0.86 -15.70
CA LEU A 218 -14.80 1.65 -16.15
C LEU A 218 -15.15 2.76 -15.16
N GLU A 219 -15.24 2.43 -13.85
CA GLU A 219 -15.55 3.41 -12.81
C GLU A 219 -14.48 4.50 -12.72
N ARG A 220 -13.21 4.14 -12.87
CA ARG A 220 -12.09 5.09 -12.87
C ARG A 220 -12.11 6.01 -14.09
N GLU A 221 -12.33 5.46 -15.29
CA GLU A 221 -12.41 6.26 -16.52
C GLU A 221 -13.66 7.16 -16.52
N TYR A 222 -14.77 6.70 -16.00
CA TYR A 222 -15.96 7.53 -15.81
C TYR A 222 -15.71 8.72 -14.86
N ALA A 223 -15.08 8.46 -13.73
CA ALA A 223 -14.69 9.52 -12.82
C ALA A 223 -13.67 10.50 -13.44
N ARG A 224 -12.79 10.02 -14.33
CA ARG A 224 -11.85 10.84 -15.11
C ARG A 224 -12.61 11.70 -16.13
N MET A 225 -13.53 11.10 -16.88
CA MET A 225 -14.39 11.80 -17.84
C MET A 225 -15.18 12.95 -17.21
N LEU A 226 -15.79 12.73 -16.04
CA LEU A 226 -16.53 13.78 -15.35
C LEU A 226 -15.65 15.00 -15.01
N ARG A 227 -14.35 14.80 -14.74
CA ARG A 227 -13.41 15.88 -14.45
C ARG A 227 -12.85 16.55 -15.70
N SER A 228 -12.45 15.73 -16.69
CA SER A 228 -11.75 16.21 -17.90
C SER A 228 -12.70 16.64 -19.02
N LYS A 229 -13.95 16.22 -18.97
CA LYS A 229 -14.96 16.37 -20.03
C LYS A 229 -14.57 15.69 -21.34
N ARG A 230 -13.61 14.77 -21.31
CA ARG A 230 -13.24 13.94 -22.48
C ARG A 230 -14.04 12.67 -22.47
N LYS A 231 -14.68 12.37 -23.58
CA LYS A 231 -15.48 11.17 -23.79
C LYS A 231 -14.58 9.94 -23.85
N PHE A 232 -15.14 8.78 -23.61
CA PHE A 232 -14.53 7.49 -23.90
C PHE A 232 -15.58 6.53 -24.45
N SER A 233 -15.15 5.45 -25.08
CA SER A 233 -16.06 4.46 -25.63
C SER A 233 -15.85 3.09 -25.02
N VAL A 234 -16.91 2.31 -24.90
CA VAL A 234 -16.89 0.92 -24.49
C VAL A 234 -17.37 0.04 -25.64
N ALA A 235 -16.74 -1.13 -25.77
CA ALA A 235 -17.21 -2.12 -26.70
C ALA A 235 -17.25 -3.51 -26.05
N ILE A 236 -18.21 -4.32 -26.46
CA ILE A 236 -18.29 -5.75 -26.14
C ILE A 236 -18.08 -6.52 -27.44
N ALA A 237 -17.17 -7.47 -27.37
CA ALA A 237 -16.89 -8.41 -28.46
C ALA A 237 -17.25 -9.83 -28.04
N ASP A 238 -17.65 -10.63 -29.00
CA ASP A 238 -17.92 -12.05 -28.80
C ASP A 238 -17.37 -12.85 -29.99
N ILE A 239 -16.74 -13.99 -29.69
CA ILE A 239 -16.17 -14.86 -30.72
C ILE A 239 -17.28 -15.62 -31.41
N ASP A 240 -17.44 -15.40 -32.71
CA ASP A 240 -18.50 -16.01 -33.48
C ASP A 240 -18.40 -17.53 -33.48
N ARG A 241 -19.53 -18.18 -33.18
CA ARG A 241 -19.65 -19.65 -33.21
C ARG A 241 -18.64 -20.38 -32.30
N PHE A 242 -18.15 -19.76 -31.23
CA PHE A 242 -17.15 -20.35 -30.34
C PHE A 242 -17.58 -21.73 -29.80
N LYS A 243 -18.87 -21.90 -29.51
CA LYS A 243 -19.41 -23.21 -29.12
C LYS A 243 -19.14 -24.28 -30.16
N SER A 244 -19.31 -23.97 -31.46
CA SER A 244 -19.02 -24.93 -32.55
C SER A 244 -17.53 -25.27 -32.60
N ILE A 245 -16.64 -24.34 -32.32
CA ILE A 245 -15.19 -24.59 -32.20
C ILE A 245 -14.93 -25.60 -31.09
N ASN A 246 -15.49 -25.37 -29.88
CA ASN A 246 -15.37 -26.29 -28.78
C ASN A 246 -15.94 -27.67 -29.05
N ASP A 247 -17.13 -27.73 -29.66
CA ASP A 247 -17.81 -28.99 -30.01
C ASP A 247 -17.03 -29.81 -31.04
N THR A 248 -16.29 -29.14 -31.94
CA THR A 248 -15.53 -29.80 -33.04
C THR A 248 -14.10 -30.15 -32.62
N LEU A 249 -13.42 -29.27 -31.90
CA LEU A 249 -11.97 -29.39 -31.58
C LEU A 249 -11.68 -29.76 -30.13
N GLY A 250 -12.70 -29.66 -29.28
CA GLY A 250 -12.54 -29.84 -27.84
C GLY A 250 -12.19 -28.56 -27.07
N HIS A 251 -12.45 -28.56 -25.78
CA HIS A 251 -12.27 -27.40 -24.91
C HIS A 251 -10.81 -26.90 -24.78
N GLU A 252 -9.83 -27.81 -24.84
CA GLU A 252 -8.40 -27.42 -24.77
C GLU A 252 -8.00 -26.55 -25.98
N GLN A 253 -8.50 -26.86 -27.16
CA GLN A 253 -8.26 -26.06 -28.36
C GLN A 253 -9.04 -24.75 -28.35
N GLY A 254 -10.26 -24.76 -27.80
CA GLY A 254 -11.02 -23.53 -27.52
C GLY A 254 -10.29 -22.59 -26.60
N ASP A 255 -9.66 -23.13 -25.56
CA ASP A 255 -8.83 -22.34 -24.64
C ASP A 255 -7.61 -21.70 -25.35
N GLU A 256 -6.99 -22.43 -26.31
CA GLU A 256 -5.88 -21.87 -27.08
C GLU A 256 -6.37 -20.80 -28.07
N VAL A 257 -7.55 -20.97 -28.68
CA VAL A 257 -8.22 -19.93 -29.48
C VAL A 257 -8.40 -18.66 -28.64
N LEU A 258 -8.92 -18.76 -27.41
CA LEU A 258 -9.09 -17.62 -26.48
C LEU A 258 -7.77 -16.92 -26.19
N ARG A 259 -6.69 -17.68 -25.95
CA ARG A 259 -5.35 -17.11 -25.70
C ARG A 259 -4.82 -16.35 -26.92
N GLN A 260 -4.96 -16.91 -28.10
CA GLN A 260 -4.46 -16.29 -29.34
C GLN A 260 -5.27 -15.05 -29.72
N ILE A 261 -6.61 -15.10 -29.65
CA ILE A 261 -7.48 -13.93 -29.85
C ILE A 261 -7.13 -12.81 -28.86
N SER A 262 -6.91 -13.14 -27.59
CA SER A 262 -6.50 -12.17 -26.59
C SER A 262 -5.21 -11.43 -26.98
N LYS A 263 -4.25 -12.14 -27.58
CA LYS A 263 -2.99 -11.54 -28.07
C LYS A 263 -3.26 -10.65 -29.30
N VAL A 264 -4.08 -11.11 -30.24
CA VAL A 264 -4.47 -10.31 -31.43
C VAL A 264 -5.15 -9.01 -30.96
N PHE A 265 -6.16 -9.10 -30.11
CA PHE A 265 -6.87 -7.95 -29.59
C PHE A 265 -5.93 -6.96 -28.87
N SER A 266 -5.07 -7.48 -27.99
CA SER A 266 -4.12 -6.65 -27.24
C SER A 266 -3.09 -5.96 -28.14
N SER A 267 -2.66 -6.60 -29.23
CA SER A 267 -1.59 -6.09 -30.10
C SER A 267 -1.96 -4.82 -30.87
N ARG A 268 -3.23 -4.49 -30.94
CA ARG A 268 -3.78 -3.36 -31.71
C ARG A 268 -4.33 -2.23 -30.86
N LEU A 269 -4.28 -2.39 -29.55
CA LEU A 269 -4.69 -1.37 -28.60
C LEU A 269 -3.52 -0.44 -28.26
N ARG A 270 -3.86 0.80 -27.99
CA ARG A 270 -2.91 1.78 -27.45
C ARG A 270 -2.61 1.45 -25.98
N GLY A 271 -1.47 1.87 -25.45
CA GLY A 271 -1.10 1.58 -24.08
C GLY A 271 -2.04 2.14 -23.01
N GLN A 272 -2.93 3.06 -23.37
CA GLN A 272 -3.96 3.62 -22.50
C GLN A 272 -5.32 2.90 -22.61
N ASP A 273 -5.55 2.15 -23.70
CA ASP A 273 -6.79 1.39 -23.87
C ASP A 273 -6.77 0.13 -23.02
N ILE A 274 -7.93 -0.35 -22.66
CA ILE A 274 -8.07 -1.46 -21.73
C ILE A 274 -8.83 -2.58 -22.40
N LEU A 275 -8.32 -3.80 -22.28
CA LEU A 275 -8.93 -5.03 -22.71
C LEU A 275 -9.16 -5.95 -21.53
N ALA A 276 -10.33 -6.56 -21.47
CA ALA A 276 -10.71 -7.51 -20.44
C ALA A 276 -11.47 -8.70 -21.03
N ARG A 277 -11.37 -9.86 -20.40
CA ARG A 277 -12.27 -10.97 -20.64
C ARG A 277 -13.52 -10.78 -19.80
N TRP A 278 -14.64 -10.50 -20.45
CA TRP A 278 -15.90 -10.12 -19.80
C TRP A 278 -16.76 -11.33 -19.43
N GLY A 279 -16.70 -12.36 -20.27
CA GLY A 279 -17.45 -13.62 -20.11
C GLY A 279 -16.62 -14.82 -20.58
N GLY A 280 -17.27 -15.92 -20.91
CA GLY A 280 -16.64 -17.13 -21.43
C GLY A 280 -15.86 -16.89 -22.73
N GLU A 281 -16.56 -16.36 -23.73
CA GLU A 281 -16.07 -16.01 -25.05
C GLU A 281 -16.20 -14.52 -25.35
N GLU A 282 -16.59 -13.73 -24.34
CA GLU A 282 -16.84 -12.30 -24.45
C GLU A 282 -15.65 -11.49 -23.96
N PHE A 283 -15.34 -10.41 -24.66
CA PHE A 283 -14.29 -9.44 -24.32
C PHE A 283 -14.88 -8.03 -24.23
N MET A 284 -14.33 -7.23 -23.33
CA MET A 284 -14.66 -5.82 -23.18
C MET A 284 -13.46 -4.95 -23.51
N PHE A 285 -13.69 -3.94 -24.34
CA PHE A 285 -12.74 -2.90 -24.67
C PHE A 285 -13.19 -1.59 -24.02
N ILE A 286 -12.24 -0.82 -23.51
CA ILE A 286 -12.45 0.55 -23.03
C ILE A 286 -11.45 1.42 -23.77
N PHE A 287 -11.93 2.24 -24.70
CA PHE A 287 -11.14 3.14 -25.53
C PHE A 287 -11.09 4.52 -24.86
N THR A 288 -9.97 4.80 -24.20
CA THR A 288 -9.81 6.05 -23.43
C THR A 288 -9.65 7.26 -24.35
N ASP A 289 -10.26 8.39 -23.98
CA ASP A 289 -10.25 9.64 -24.76
C ASP A 289 -10.62 9.43 -26.27
N THR A 290 -11.55 8.50 -26.54
CA THR A 290 -11.93 8.09 -27.92
C THR A 290 -13.44 8.10 -28.03
N ASP A 291 -13.99 8.67 -29.09
CA ASP A 291 -15.40 8.68 -29.43
C ASP A 291 -15.85 7.36 -30.09
N GLU A 292 -17.15 7.21 -30.34
CA GLU A 292 -17.72 5.98 -30.91
C GLU A 292 -17.11 5.65 -32.27
N ALA A 293 -16.96 6.63 -33.16
CA ALA A 293 -16.39 6.42 -34.50
C ALA A 293 -14.92 6.00 -34.47
N GLY A 294 -14.14 6.58 -33.56
CA GLY A 294 -12.74 6.18 -33.32
C GLY A 294 -12.62 4.74 -32.80
N ALA A 295 -13.55 4.33 -31.92
CA ALA A 295 -13.59 2.97 -31.39
C ALA A 295 -14.00 1.97 -32.48
N VAL A 296 -14.98 2.30 -33.35
CA VAL A 296 -15.38 1.50 -34.51
C VAL A 296 -14.19 1.28 -35.44
N ASN A 297 -13.46 2.35 -35.81
CA ASN A 297 -12.27 2.23 -36.66
C ASN A 297 -11.19 1.32 -36.03
N ALA A 298 -10.97 1.38 -34.72
CA ALA A 298 -10.03 0.50 -34.08
C ALA A 298 -10.45 -0.96 -34.10
N LEU A 299 -11.75 -1.23 -33.95
CA LEU A 299 -12.31 -2.59 -33.96
C LEU A 299 -12.39 -3.16 -35.35
N GLU A 300 -12.69 -2.37 -36.39
CA GLU A 300 -12.63 -2.80 -37.77
C GLU A 300 -11.20 -3.27 -38.15
N ASN A 301 -10.17 -2.55 -37.74
CA ASN A 301 -8.78 -2.98 -37.92
C ASN A 301 -8.49 -4.33 -37.24
N ILE A 302 -9.06 -4.57 -36.08
CA ILE A 302 -8.92 -5.84 -35.36
C ILE A 302 -9.65 -6.95 -36.07
N ARG A 303 -10.87 -6.69 -36.54
CA ARG A 303 -11.69 -7.62 -37.33
C ARG A 303 -10.98 -8.03 -38.61
N ASP A 304 -10.46 -7.05 -39.36
CA ASP A 304 -9.75 -7.32 -40.64
C ASP A 304 -8.52 -8.21 -40.42
N ILE A 305 -7.83 -8.11 -39.30
CA ILE A 305 -6.70 -8.99 -38.96
C ILE A 305 -7.18 -10.42 -38.71
N LEU A 306 -8.25 -10.58 -37.93
CA LEU A 306 -8.81 -11.91 -37.68
C LEU A 306 -9.26 -12.59 -38.99
N ASN A 307 -9.83 -11.82 -39.93
CA ASN A 307 -10.29 -12.33 -41.20
C ASN A 307 -9.17 -12.70 -42.17
N ASN A 308 -8.05 -11.94 -42.11
CA ASN A 308 -6.94 -12.13 -43.05
C ASN A 308 -5.86 -13.10 -42.58
N ALA A 309 -5.84 -13.47 -41.30
CA ALA A 309 -4.84 -14.35 -40.73
C ALA A 309 -5.49 -15.46 -39.89
N PRO A 310 -5.52 -16.71 -40.35
CA PRO A 310 -6.01 -17.82 -39.56
C PRO A 310 -5.15 -18.00 -38.29
N LEU A 311 -5.78 -18.41 -37.21
CA LEU A 311 -5.09 -18.77 -35.98
C LEU A 311 -4.43 -20.15 -36.15
N ASN A 312 -3.17 -20.27 -35.79
CA ASN A 312 -2.48 -21.56 -35.77
C ASN A 312 -2.67 -22.22 -34.39
N ILE A 313 -3.50 -23.24 -34.36
CA ILE A 313 -3.79 -24.01 -33.17
C ILE A 313 -3.22 -25.41 -33.33
N ASN A 314 -2.09 -25.69 -32.65
CA ASN A 314 -1.41 -27.00 -32.71
C ASN A 314 -1.12 -27.50 -34.13
N GLY A 315 -0.76 -26.60 -35.03
CA GLY A 315 -0.46 -26.93 -36.46
C GLY A 315 -1.65 -26.94 -37.38
N SER A 316 -2.87 -26.68 -36.91
CA SER A 316 -4.08 -26.52 -37.72
C SER A 316 -4.43 -25.03 -37.85
N GLU A 317 -4.73 -24.61 -39.07
CA GLU A 317 -5.20 -23.25 -39.34
C GLU A 317 -6.72 -23.17 -39.14
N ILE A 318 -7.15 -22.26 -38.22
CA ILE A 318 -8.56 -22.06 -37.86
C ILE A 318 -8.94 -20.62 -38.17
N HIS A 319 -9.92 -20.43 -39.01
CA HIS A 319 -10.53 -19.13 -39.25
C HIS A 319 -11.55 -18.82 -38.15
N VAL A 320 -11.35 -17.72 -37.48
CA VAL A 320 -12.21 -17.25 -36.38
C VAL A 320 -12.60 -15.81 -36.66
N THR A 321 -13.89 -15.52 -36.56
CA THR A 321 -14.45 -14.17 -36.66
C THR A 321 -14.96 -13.72 -35.30
N SER A 322 -15.18 -12.43 -35.15
CA SER A 322 -15.74 -11.84 -33.93
C SER A 322 -16.71 -10.72 -34.29
N SER A 323 -17.81 -10.66 -33.56
CA SER A 323 -18.79 -9.58 -33.65
C SER A 323 -18.55 -8.58 -32.53
N PHE A 324 -18.79 -7.28 -32.77
CA PHE A 324 -18.53 -6.21 -31.84
C PHE A 324 -19.71 -5.26 -31.73
N GLY A 325 -20.03 -4.80 -30.54
CA GLY A 325 -20.98 -3.74 -30.29
C GLY A 325 -20.32 -2.60 -29.53
N VAL A 326 -20.51 -1.38 -29.99
CA VAL A 326 -19.84 -0.16 -29.47
C VAL A 326 -20.85 0.83 -28.92
N SER A 327 -20.51 1.52 -27.85
CA SER A 327 -21.26 2.66 -27.33
C SER A 327 -20.33 3.71 -26.72
N GLU A 328 -20.59 4.98 -27.03
CA GLU A 328 -19.92 6.12 -26.38
C GLU A 328 -20.42 6.32 -24.96
N VAL A 329 -19.53 6.69 -24.07
CA VAL A 329 -19.81 7.11 -22.71
C VAL A 329 -19.61 8.62 -22.61
N ASN A 330 -20.64 9.33 -22.21
CA ASN A 330 -20.64 10.78 -21.99
C ASN A 330 -21.25 11.13 -20.63
N PRO A 331 -21.17 12.36 -20.16
CA PRO A 331 -21.67 12.75 -18.84
C PRO A 331 -23.16 12.51 -18.58
N ASP A 332 -23.96 12.37 -19.64
CA ASP A 332 -25.42 12.19 -19.55
C ASP A 332 -25.80 10.69 -19.48
N ILE A 333 -24.82 9.80 -19.64
CA ILE A 333 -25.03 8.36 -19.70
C ILE A 333 -24.27 7.67 -18.57
N ASP A 334 -24.99 6.92 -17.75
CA ASP A 334 -24.41 6.03 -16.73
C ASP A 334 -23.64 4.86 -17.37
N ILE A 335 -22.59 4.38 -16.72
CA ILE A 335 -21.74 3.26 -17.16
C ILE A 335 -22.57 2.02 -17.50
N SER A 336 -23.52 1.65 -16.64
CA SER A 336 -24.35 0.46 -16.84
C SER A 336 -25.24 0.60 -18.07
N CYS A 337 -25.68 1.81 -18.38
CA CYS A 337 -26.43 2.13 -19.58
C CYS A 337 -25.54 2.01 -20.84
N ALA A 338 -24.31 2.53 -20.79
CA ALA A 338 -23.38 2.42 -21.92
C ALA A 338 -23.00 0.96 -22.22
N VAL A 339 -22.71 0.17 -21.19
CA VAL A 339 -22.43 -1.27 -21.35
C VAL A 339 -23.63 -2.00 -21.94
N ARG A 340 -24.84 -1.71 -21.49
CA ARG A 340 -26.07 -2.29 -22.04
C ARG A 340 -26.28 -1.89 -23.51
N ARG A 341 -25.97 -0.65 -23.90
CA ARG A 341 -26.02 -0.18 -25.29
C ARG A 341 -25.04 -0.92 -26.19
N ALA A 342 -23.81 -1.10 -25.72
CA ALA A 342 -22.81 -1.91 -26.42
C ALA A 342 -23.27 -3.37 -26.59
N ASP A 343 -23.90 -3.95 -25.57
CA ASP A 343 -24.48 -5.30 -25.66
C ASP A 343 -25.61 -5.40 -26.68
N GLN A 344 -26.51 -4.39 -26.73
CA GLN A 344 -27.56 -4.32 -27.75
C GLN A 344 -27.00 -4.20 -29.15
N ALA A 345 -25.94 -3.44 -29.36
CA ALA A 345 -25.25 -3.31 -30.64
C ALA A 345 -24.56 -4.63 -31.02
N LEU A 346 -23.95 -5.34 -30.09
CA LEU A 346 -23.38 -6.66 -30.31
C LEU A 346 -24.46 -7.69 -30.71
N TYR A 347 -25.60 -7.67 -30.03
CA TYR A 347 -26.72 -8.55 -30.37
C TYR A 347 -27.18 -8.30 -31.80
N TYR A 348 -27.32 -7.03 -32.19
CA TYR A 348 -27.66 -6.68 -33.57
C TYR A 348 -26.61 -7.21 -34.60
N ALA A 349 -25.31 -7.06 -34.29
CA ALA A 349 -24.24 -7.59 -35.14
C ALA A 349 -24.36 -9.11 -35.34
N LYS A 350 -24.65 -9.86 -34.27
CA LYS A 350 -24.83 -11.30 -34.32
C LYS A 350 -26.05 -11.73 -35.17
N ASP A 351 -27.15 -10.99 -35.06
CA ASP A 351 -28.38 -11.29 -35.81
C ASP A 351 -28.29 -10.93 -37.32
N ASN A 352 -27.41 -9.97 -37.67
CA ASN A 352 -27.25 -9.50 -39.03
C ASN A 352 -26.06 -10.13 -39.79
N GLY A 353 -25.69 -11.35 -39.44
CA GLY A 353 -24.70 -12.13 -40.19
C GLY A 353 -23.40 -12.40 -39.49
N ARG A 354 -23.15 -11.81 -38.31
CA ARG A 354 -21.88 -11.88 -37.57
C ARG A 354 -20.72 -11.21 -38.29
N ASP A 355 -19.49 -11.35 -37.77
CA ASP A 355 -18.29 -10.71 -38.32
C ASP A 355 -18.52 -9.24 -38.68
N PHE A 356 -19.04 -8.49 -37.70
CA PHE A 356 -19.49 -7.11 -37.91
C PHE A 356 -19.25 -6.23 -36.67
N VAL A 357 -18.87 -4.96 -36.89
CA VAL A 357 -18.77 -3.93 -35.86
C VAL A 357 -20.02 -3.04 -35.93
N CYS A 358 -20.85 -3.08 -34.92
CA CYS A 358 -22.06 -2.27 -34.82
C CYS A 358 -21.89 -1.14 -33.78
N GLU A 359 -22.16 0.11 -34.18
CA GLU A 359 -22.29 1.25 -33.32
C GLU A 359 -23.72 1.42 -32.82
N PHE A 360 -23.89 1.72 -31.51
CA PHE A 360 -25.25 1.87 -30.97
C PHE A 360 -25.97 3.10 -31.52
N SER A 361 -25.25 4.18 -31.86
CA SER A 361 -25.84 5.38 -32.45
C SER A 361 -26.57 5.11 -33.78
N SER A 362 -26.09 4.15 -34.58
CA SER A 362 -26.75 3.76 -35.84
C SER A 362 -28.10 3.09 -35.61
N LEU A 363 -28.28 2.34 -34.53
CA LEU A 363 -29.53 1.68 -34.17
C LEU A 363 -30.61 2.66 -33.68
N SER A 364 -30.21 3.82 -33.21
CA SER A 364 -31.11 4.83 -32.64
C SER A 364 -31.59 5.87 -33.66
N SER A 365 -31.10 5.80 -34.92
CA SER A 365 -31.48 6.69 -36.00
C SER A 365 -32.84 6.28 -36.60
N PRO A 366 -33.78 7.19 -36.90
CA PRO A 366 -35.14 6.86 -37.36
C PRO A 366 -35.21 6.17 -38.71
N SER A 367 -34.12 5.82 -39.36
CA SER A 367 -34.07 5.18 -40.69
C SER A 367 -34.31 3.67 -40.72
N PHE A 368 -34.51 3.01 -39.56
CA PHE A 368 -34.76 1.55 -39.49
C PHE A 368 -36.21 1.18 -39.12
N SER A 369 -37.17 2.11 -39.27
CA SER A 369 -38.60 1.78 -39.21
C SER A 369 -39.16 1.57 -40.63
N GLY A 370 -38.92 0.41 -41.25
CA GLY A 370 -39.49 0.14 -42.54
C GLY A 370 -39.04 -1.16 -43.19
N ASN A 371 -39.56 -2.27 -42.82
CA ASN A 371 -40.38 -3.23 -43.59
C ASN A 371 -40.64 -4.48 -42.77
#